data_58dd8b666e2f24b348cd96b4091367d4
#
_entry.id   58dd8b666e2f24b348cd96b4091367d4
#
_cell.length_a   1.000
_cell.length_b   1.000
_cell.length_c   1.000
_cell.angle_alpha   90.00
_cell.angle_beta   90.00
_cell.angle_gamma   90.00
#
_symmetry.space_group_name_H-M   'P 1'
#
loop_
_entity.id
_entity.type
_entity.pdbx_description
1 polymer ?
#
loop_
_entity_poly.entity_id
_entity_poly.type
_entity_poly.pdbx_seq_one_letter_code
_entity_poly.pdbx_strand_id
1 'polypeptide(L)'
;MLFVLSPAKNLNEKDPAPIGRHTLPDLLFEAEQLMAELRQLAPHQLAELMHVSDKIALLNAERNAAWHTPFTPENAKQAVYMFNGDVYEGLSAETLDSDGIDYLQRHVRLLSGLYGLLRPLDLMQPYRLEMGTPFANRRGKNLYEYWGGTITELLNRTLKEHNAGTLINLASQEYFKVVRPEKLDAEIITPVFKDEKNGQYKIISFYAKRARGLMVRYAAERRITRAEELKQFDYEGYIYSEAASNEKEWIFLRDSRP
;
A
#
# COMPACT_ATOMS: atom_id res chain seq x y z
N MET A 1 -7.85 -11.78 -9.62
CA MET A 1 -7.98 -10.42 -9.09
C MET A 1 -6.68 -9.97 -8.44
N LEU A 2 -6.46 -8.66 -8.35
CA LEU A 2 -5.29 -8.04 -7.74
C LEU A 2 -5.76 -6.97 -6.74
N PHE A 3 -5.11 -6.88 -5.57
CA PHE A 3 -5.36 -5.83 -4.58
C PHE A 3 -4.29 -4.76 -4.66
N VAL A 4 -4.66 -3.49 -4.41
CA VAL A 4 -3.71 -2.41 -4.15
C VAL A 4 -3.93 -1.81 -2.78
N LEU A 5 -2.85 -1.61 -2.03
CA LEU A 5 -2.81 -1.01 -0.69
C LEU A 5 -1.96 0.25 -0.67
N SER A 6 -2.27 1.15 0.25
CA SER A 6 -1.35 2.25 0.62
C SER A 6 -0.21 1.73 1.50
N PRO A 7 0.95 2.40 1.51
CA PRO A 7 2.01 2.14 2.48
C PRO A 7 1.63 2.65 3.87
N ALA A 8 2.53 2.53 4.83
CA ALA A 8 2.43 3.16 6.13
C ALA A 8 3.53 4.22 6.33
N LYS A 9 3.23 5.25 7.13
CA LYS A 9 4.22 6.27 7.53
C LYS A 9 5.22 5.72 8.55
N ASN A 10 4.74 4.85 9.44
CA ASN A 10 5.57 4.15 10.42
C ASN A 10 6.17 2.91 9.79
N LEU A 11 7.39 2.61 10.19
CA LEU A 11 8.15 1.46 9.71
C LEU A 11 8.63 0.61 10.88
N ASN A 12 8.58 -0.69 10.74
CA ASN A 12 9.17 -1.64 11.67
C ASN A 12 10.60 -1.99 11.22
N GLU A 13 11.56 -1.20 11.67
CA GLU A 13 12.98 -1.40 11.36
C GLU A 13 13.67 -2.37 12.33
N LYS A 14 13.07 -2.65 13.49
CA LYS A 14 13.71 -3.35 14.61
C LYS A 14 13.56 -4.87 14.53
N ASP A 15 12.32 -5.32 14.31
CA ASP A 15 12.05 -6.75 14.33
C ASP A 15 12.52 -7.40 13.03
N PRO A 16 13.17 -8.57 13.09
CA PRO A 16 13.58 -9.29 11.89
C PRO A 16 12.33 -9.73 11.09
N ALA A 17 12.50 -9.92 9.79
CA ALA A 17 11.47 -10.55 8.99
C ALA A 17 11.31 -12.02 9.40
N PRO A 18 10.07 -12.54 9.51
CA PRO A 18 9.84 -13.92 9.96
C PRO A 18 10.29 -14.97 8.93
N ILE A 19 10.52 -14.54 7.66
CA ILE A 19 10.95 -15.44 6.59
C ILE A 19 12.12 -14.83 5.81
N GLY A 20 13.03 -15.67 5.31
CA GLY A 20 14.18 -15.22 4.50
C GLY A 20 13.86 -15.01 3.02
N ARG A 21 12.74 -15.54 2.51
CA ARG A 21 12.34 -15.38 1.11
C ARG A 21 12.02 -13.93 0.78
N HIS A 22 12.56 -13.43 -0.33
CA HIS A 22 12.38 -12.05 -0.76
C HIS A 22 12.46 -11.91 -2.29
N THR A 23 12.05 -10.76 -2.79
CA THR A 23 12.20 -10.31 -4.17
C THR A 23 12.78 -8.89 -4.19
N LEU A 24 13.17 -8.39 -5.35
CA LEU A 24 13.63 -7.01 -5.52
C LEU A 24 12.56 -6.18 -6.25
N PRO A 25 12.39 -4.90 -5.89
CA PRO A 25 11.42 -4.02 -6.54
C PRO A 25 11.63 -3.92 -8.05
N ASP A 26 10.56 -4.04 -8.84
CA ASP A 26 10.63 -3.91 -10.30
C ASP A 26 11.05 -2.49 -10.75
N LEU A 27 10.75 -1.48 -9.94
CA LEU A 27 11.04 -0.05 -10.22
C LEU A 27 12.18 0.47 -9.35
N LEU A 28 13.15 -0.39 -8.98
CA LEU A 28 14.27 -0.02 -8.10
C LEU A 28 15.16 1.06 -8.74
N PHE A 29 15.36 1.02 -10.05
CA PHE A 29 16.13 2.03 -10.76
C PHE A 29 15.48 3.42 -10.67
N GLU A 30 14.17 3.51 -10.85
CA GLU A 30 13.41 4.74 -10.69
C GLU A 30 13.45 5.26 -9.24
N ALA A 31 13.35 4.36 -8.26
CA ALA A 31 13.49 4.71 -6.85
C ALA A 31 14.88 5.28 -6.53
N GLU A 32 15.94 4.70 -7.09
CA GLU A 32 17.32 5.19 -6.95
C GLU A 32 17.50 6.60 -7.54
N GLN A 33 16.92 6.86 -8.72
CA GLN A 33 16.93 8.18 -9.33
C GLN A 33 16.20 9.22 -8.46
N LEU A 34 15.04 8.87 -7.91
CA LEU A 34 14.27 9.74 -7.04
C LEU A 34 14.98 9.98 -5.70
N MET A 35 15.57 8.94 -5.13
CA MET A 35 16.36 9.03 -3.89
C MET A 35 17.60 9.92 -4.08
N ALA A 36 18.26 9.88 -5.24
CA ALA A 36 19.40 10.72 -5.54
C ALA A 36 19.04 12.22 -5.48
N GLU A 37 17.84 12.60 -5.88
CA GLU A 37 17.32 13.97 -5.76
C GLU A 37 16.89 14.30 -4.32
N LEU A 38 16.17 13.37 -3.67
CA LEU A 38 15.68 13.54 -2.30
C LEU A 38 16.84 13.72 -1.29
N ARG A 39 17.95 13.03 -1.53
CA ARG A 39 19.18 13.09 -0.72
C ARG A 39 19.85 14.46 -0.72
N GLN A 40 19.61 15.30 -1.73
CA GLN A 40 20.16 16.65 -1.81
C GLN A 40 19.49 17.63 -0.85
N LEU A 41 18.33 17.27 -0.30
CA LEU A 41 17.58 18.14 0.59
C LEU A 41 18.16 18.09 2.01
N ALA A 42 18.47 19.27 2.56
CA ALA A 42 18.84 19.41 3.96
C ALA A 42 17.64 19.11 4.89
N PRO A 43 17.89 18.76 6.17
CA PRO A 43 16.80 18.42 7.11
C PRO A 43 15.68 19.48 7.20
N HIS A 44 16.00 20.77 7.22
CA HIS A 44 15.00 21.82 7.27
C HIS A 44 14.14 21.86 5.99
N GLN A 45 14.71 21.58 4.82
CA GLN A 45 13.96 21.49 3.56
C GLN A 45 13.04 20.26 3.56
N LEU A 46 13.47 19.13 4.14
CA LEU A 46 12.61 17.94 4.33
C LEU A 46 11.48 18.23 5.32
N ALA A 47 11.73 19.00 6.40
CA ALA A 47 10.71 19.41 7.35
C ALA A 47 9.61 20.21 6.66
N GLU A 48 9.99 21.20 5.87
CA GLU A 48 9.08 22.05 5.09
C GLU A 48 8.32 21.24 4.03
N LEU A 49 9.05 20.45 3.21
CA LEU A 49 8.48 19.66 2.12
C LEU A 49 7.41 18.64 2.60
N MET A 50 7.69 17.96 3.70
CA MET A 50 6.84 16.87 4.21
C MET A 50 5.92 17.31 5.36
N HIS A 51 5.99 18.58 5.79
CA HIS A 51 5.25 19.13 6.93
C HIS A 51 5.43 18.27 8.21
N VAL A 52 6.68 17.98 8.56
CA VAL A 52 7.06 17.17 9.72
C VAL A 52 7.93 17.95 10.70
N SER A 53 8.04 17.46 11.94
CA SER A 53 8.94 18.05 12.93
C SER A 53 10.42 17.87 12.53
N ASP A 54 11.30 18.74 13.06
CA ASP A 54 12.75 18.67 12.82
C ASP A 54 13.33 17.30 13.17
N LYS A 55 12.85 16.67 14.25
CA LYS A 55 13.25 15.31 14.64
C LYS A 55 12.94 14.27 13.55
N ILE A 56 11.76 14.35 12.95
CA ILE A 56 11.36 13.44 11.88
C ILE A 56 12.13 13.78 10.58
N ALA A 57 12.37 15.04 10.30
CA ALA A 57 13.14 15.48 9.16
C ALA A 57 14.60 15.00 9.24
N LEU A 58 15.24 15.15 10.41
CA LEU A 58 16.59 14.67 10.65
C LEU A 58 16.69 13.14 10.47
N LEU A 59 15.79 12.38 11.09
CA LEU A 59 15.72 10.92 10.91
C LEU A 59 15.62 10.53 9.42
N ASN A 60 14.82 11.25 8.64
CA ASN A 60 14.66 10.92 7.22
C ASN A 60 15.85 11.40 6.38
N ALA A 61 16.53 12.47 6.75
CA ALA A 61 17.81 12.84 6.12
C ALA A 61 18.87 11.76 6.35
N GLU A 62 18.97 11.20 7.55
CA GLU A 62 19.85 10.07 7.88
C GLU A 62 19.48 8.80 7.08
N ARG A 63 18.19 8.46 6.98
CA ARG A 63 17.71 7.34 6.15
C ARG A 63 18.06 7.55 4.67
N ASN A 64 17.83 8.74 4.14
CA ASN A 64 18.14 9.06 2.76
C ASN A 64 19.65 8.96 2.48
N ALA A 65 20.50 9.40 3.41
CA ALA A 65 21.95 9.30 3.30
C ALA A 65 22.44 7.84 3.34
N ALA A 66 21.82 7.01 4.19
CA ALA A 66 22.17 5.60 4.34
C ALA A 66 21.63 4.71 3.20
N TRP A 67 20.60 5.15 2.48
CA TRP A 67 19.95 4.38 1.42
C TRP A 67 20.92 4.08 0.27
N HIS A 68 21.08 2.83 -0.12
CA HIS A 68 22.01 2.42 -1.19
C HIS A 68 21.59 1.08 -1.81
N THR A 69 22.00 0.85 -3.04
CA THR A 69 21.95 -0.45 -3.73
C THR A 69 23.32 -1.16 -3.68
N PRO A 70 23.38 -2.50 -3.81
CA PRO A 70 22.26 -3.42 -4.00
C PRO A 70 21.50 -3.69 -2.70
N PHE A 71 20.19 -4.01 -2.80
CA PHE A 71 19.42 -4.46 -1.65
C PHE A 71 19.72 -5.92 -1.33
N THR A 72 19.95 -6.18 -0.05
CA THR A 72 20.17 -7.52 0.51
C THR A 72 19.40 -7.65 1.82
N PRO A 73 19.16 -8.86 2.34
CA PRO A 73 18.51 -9.05 3.64
C PRO A 73 19.20 -8.38 4.82
N GLU A 74 20.50 -8.04 4.69
CA GLU A 74 21.29 -7.38 5.73
C GLU A 74 21.02 -5.87 5.78
N ASN A 75 20.61 -5.25 4.67
CA ASN A 75 20.40 -3.81 4.58
C ASN A 75 18.97 -3.39 4.24
N ALA A 76 18.08 -4.36 4.00
CA ALA A 76 16.68 -4.12 3.59
C ALA A 76 15.76 -5.20 4.14
N LYS A 77 14.47 -4.92 4.23
CA LYS A 77 13.46 -5.86 4.71
C LYS A 77 12.26 -5.89 3.76
N GLN A 78 11.56 -7.01 3.69
CA GLN A 78 10.36 -7.16 2.86
C GLN A 78 9.31 -6.11 3.22
N ALA A 79 8.70 -5.50 2.21
CA ALA A 79 7.79 -4.38 2.35
C ALA A 79 6.60 -4.67 3.29
N VAL A 80 6.02 -5.87 3.21
CA VAL A 80 4.89 -6.27 4.05
C VAL A 80 5.22 -6.33 5.55
N TYR A 81 6.49 -6.58 5.90
CA TYR A 81 6.98 -6.61 7.28
C TYR A 81 7.67 -5.31 7.70
N MET A 82 8.03 -4.46 6.74
CA MET A 82 8.59 -3.14 7.01
C MET A 82 7.50 -2.11 7.33
N PHE A 83 6.42 -2.07 6.56
CA PHE A 83 5.32 -1.14 6.82
C PHE A 83 4.58 -1.50 8.12
N ASN A 84 4.35 -0.49 8.97
CA ASN A 84 3.70 -0.63 10.28
C ASN A 84 2.63 0.45 10.48
N GLY A 85 1.38 0.03 10.67
CA GLY A 85 0.22 0.89 10.87
C GLY A 85 -1.09 0.15 10.64
N ASP A 86 -2.22 0.83 10.81
CA ASP A 86 -3.55 0.22 10.90
C ASP A 86 -3.85 -0.82 9.79
N VAL A 87 -3.43 -0.58 8.53
CA VAL A 87 -3.63 -1.53 7.42
C VAL A 87 -2.83 -2.80 7.68
N TYR A 88 -1.57 -2.67 8.07
CA TYR A 88 -0.64 -3.79 8.27
C TYR A 88 -0.93 -4.54 9.56
N GLU A 89 -1.41 -3.86 10.59
CA GLU A 89 -1.95 -4.49 11.81
C GLU A 89 -3.20 -5.33 11.50
N GLY A 90 -4.08 -4.83 10.63
CA GLY A 90 -5.23 -5.60 10.15
C GLY A 90 -4.84 -6.80 9.30
N LEU A 91 -3.81 -6.67 8.47
CA LEU A 91 -3.27 -7.74 7.64
C LEU A 91 -2.53 -8.79 8.49
N SER A 92 -1.71 -8.35 9.45
CA SER A 92 -0.91 -9.20 10.35
C SER A 92 -0.17 -10.31 9.59
N ALA A 93 0.60 -9.93 8.57
CA ALA A 93 1.20 -10.86 7.61
C ALA A 93 2.17 -11.85 8.26
N GLU A 94 2.80 -11.47 9.39
CA GLU A 94 3.71 -12.30 10.18
C GLU A 94 3.04 -13.53 10.81
N THR A 95 1.70 -13.55 10.86
CA THR A 95 0.91 -14.67 11.41
C THR A 95 0.30 -15.58 10.33
N LEU A 96 0.49 -15.25 9.05
CA LEU A 96 0.02 -16.08 7.95
C LEU A 96 0.96 -17.27 7.70
N ASP A 97 0.38 -18.39 7.26
CA ASP A 97 1.15 -19.54 6.80
C ASP A 97 1.86 -19.26 5.46
N SER A 98 2.70 -20.18 5.03
CA SER A 98 3.46 -20.07 3.77
C SER A 98 2.54 -19.81 2.56
N ASP A 99 1.40 -20.50 2.49
CA ASP A 99 0.46 -20.37 1.38
C ASP A 99 -0.23 -19.00 1.41
N GLY A 100 -0.51 -18.45 2.60
CA GLY A 100 -1.03 -17.09 2.77
C GLY A 100 -0.03 -16.04 2.28
N ILE A 101 1.25 -16.23 2.58
CA ILE A 101 2.31 -15.35 2.08
C ILE A 101 2.45 -15.48 0.55
N ASP A 102 2.33 -16.68 -0.01
CA ASP A 102 2.34 -16.89 -1.46
C ASP A 102 1.14 -16.21 -2.13
N TYR A 103 -0.02 -16.29 -1.50
CA TYR A 103 -1.20 -15.56 -1.93
C TYR A 103 -0.95 -14.05 -1.94
N LEU A 104 -0.41 -13.49 -0.85
CA LEU A 104 -0.08 -12.06 -0.79
C LEU A 104 0.87 -11.66 -1.91
N GLN A 105 1.98 -12.38 -2.08
CA GLN A 105 3.00 -12.08 -3.10
C GLN A 105 2.41 -12.07 -4.50
N ARG A 106 1.46 -12.95 -4.76
CA ARG A 106 0.79 -13.06 -6.06
C ARG A 106 -0.27 -11.99 -6.26
N HIS A 107 -1.11 -11.74 -5.25
CA HIS A 107 -2.36 -10.99 -5.40
C HIS A 107 -2.34 -9.58 -4.82
N VAL A 108 -1.27 -9.14 -4.16
CA VAL A 108 -1.21 -7.81 -3.52
C VAL A 108 -0.09 -6.96 -4.12
N ARG A 109 -0.36 -5.68 -4.26
CA ARG A 109 0.63 -4.65 -4.61
C ARG A 109 0.51 -3.49 -3.63
N LEU A 110 1.66 -2.95 -3.22
CA LEU A 110 1.77 -1.84 -2.26
C LEU A 110 2.22 -0.61 -3.03
N LEU A 111 1.38 0.43 -3.06
CA LEU A 111 1.76 1.70 -3.65
C LEU A 111 2.79 2.41 -2.76
N SER A 112 3.71 3.15 -3.35
CA SER A 112 4.79 3.81 -2.63
C SER A 112 5.21 5.10 -3.34
N GLY A 113 5.41 6.17 -2.59
CA GLY A 113 5.92 7.43 -3.16
C GLY A 113 7.34 7.27 -3.72
N LEU A 114 8.20 6.53 -3.04
CA LEU A 114 9.59 6.29 -3.45
C LEU A 114 9.74 5.13 -4.43
N TYR A 115 9.11 3.98 -4.14
CA TYR A 115 9.29 2.74 -4.92
C TYR A 115 8.22 2.53 -6.01
N GLY A 116 7.24 3.43 -6.11
CA GLY A 116 6.12 3.32 -7.05
C GLY A 116 5.16 2.20 -6.70
N LEU A 117 5.53 0.96 -7.03
CA LEU A 117 4.74 -0.23 -6.80
C LEU A 117 5.63 -1.37 -6.30
N LEU A 118 5.27 -1.94 -5.15
CA LEU A 118 6.00 -3.04 -4.51
C LEU A 118 5.12 -4.29 -4.47
N ARG A 119 5.76 -5.44 -4.58
CA ARG A 119 5.21 -6.72 -4.13
C ARG A 119 5.44 -6.86 -2.62
N PRO A 120 4.63 -7.64 -1.89
CA PRO A 120 4.78 -7.82 -0.45
C PRO A 120 6.17 -8.24 0.02
N LEU A 121 6.84 -9.11 -0.73
CA LEU A 121 8.18 -9.62 -0.39
C LEU A 121 9.32 -8.83 -1.04
N ASP A 122 9.06 -7.72 -1.71
CA ASP A 122 10.13 -6.86 -2.22
C ASP A 122 10.92 -6.24 -1.07
N LEU A 123 12.24 -6.35 -1.15
CA LEU A 123 13.11 -5.69 -0.20
C LEU A 123 13.01 -4.17 -0.35
N MET A 124 12.90 -3.48 0.76
CA MET A 124 12.93 -2.03 0.81
C MET A 124 13.77 -1.54 1.99
N GLN A 125 14.43 -0.41 1.81
CA GLN A 125 15.08 0.33 2.87
C GLN A 125 14.14 1.40 3.44
N PRO A 126 14.30 1.81 4.69
CA PRO A 126 13.46 2.82 5.33
C PRO A 126 13.50 4.16 4.59
N TYR A 127 12.33 4.76 4.45
CA TYR A 127 12.14 6.07 3.83
C TYR A 127 10.88 6.75 4.35
N ARG A 128 10.74 8.04 4.05
CA ARG A 128 9.46 8.73 4.12
C ARG A 128 9.31 9.64 2.91
N LEU A 129 8.37 9.32 2.06
CA LEU A 129 7.96 10.13 0.92
C LEU A 129 6.53 9.74 0.57
N GLU A 130 5.56 10.60 0.93
CA GLU A 130 4.15 10.35 0.65
C GLU A 130 3.84 10.70 -0.81
N MET A 131 2.90 9.99 -1.44
CA MET A 131 2.59 10.20 -2.86
C MET A 131 2.09 11.63 -3.16
N GLY A 132 1.39 12.24 -2.20
CA GLY A 132 0.90 13.62 -2.29
C GLY A 132 1.95 14.70 -2.03
N THR A 133 3.19 14.34 -1.65
CA THR A 133 4.26 15.31 -1.38
C THR A 133 4.57 16.12 -2.66
N PRO A 134 4.59 17.48 -2.58
CA PRO A 134 4.84 18.34 -3.73
C PRO A 134 6.34 18.40 -4.06
N PHE A 135 6.96 17.22 -4.22
CA PHE A 135 8.37 17.10 -4.53
C PHE A 135 8.63 17.31 -6.02
N ALA A 136 9.13 18.51 -6.37
CA ALA A 136 9.59 18.80 -7.72
C ALA A 136 10.85 17.98 -8.02
N ASN A 137 10.89 17.36 -9.18
CA ASN A 137 11.90 16.40 -9.59
C ASN A 137 12.17 16.49 -11.10
N ARG A 138 13.14 15.75 -11.61
CA ARG A 138 13.54 15.76 -13.02
C ARG A 138 12.42 15.43 -14.03
N ARG A 139 11.35 14.75 -13.60
CA ARG A 139 10.23 14.32 -14.47
C ARG A 139 8.99 15.18 -14.31
N GLY A 140 8.94 16.10 -13.33
CA GLY A 140 7.77 16.95 -13.13
C GLY A 140 7.73 17.66 -11.79
N LYS A 141 6.57 18.24 -11.49
CA LYS A 141 6.35 19.10 -10.31
C LYS A 141 6.03 18.32 -9.03
N ASN A 142 5.72 17.04 -9.15
CA ASN A 142 5.27 16.18 -8.05
C ASN A 142 5.47 14.70 -8.41
N LEU A 143 5.15 13.80 -7.47
CA LEU A 143 5.30 12.37 -7.67
C LEU A 143 4.29 11.77 -8.64
N TYR A 144 3.10 12.35 -8.81
CA TYR A 144 2.14 11.88 -9.81
C TYR A 144 2.69 12.07 -11.24
N GLU A 145 3.39 13.19 -11.47
CA GLU A 145 4.07 13.44 -12.75
C GLU A 145 5.30 12.56 -12.89
N TYR A 146 6.07 12.35 -11.80
CA TYR A 146 7.24 11.47 -11.80
C TYR A 146 6.89 10.04 -12.25
N TRP A 147 5.88 9.46 -11.63
CA TRP A 147 5.44 8.10 -11.94
C TRP A 147 4.66 8.01 -13.25
N GLY A 148 3.96 9.07 -13.63
CA GLY A 148 3.25 9.18 -14.92
C GLY A 148 2.34 7.98 -15.19
N GLY A 149 2.65 7.21 -16.23
CA GLY A 149 1.94 5.96 -16.59
C GLY A 149 2.59 4.69 -16.04
N THR A 150 3.81 4.77 -15.52
CA THR A 150 4.67 3.62 -15.18
C THR A 150 4.00 2.62 -14.23
N ILE A 151 3.33 3.12 -13.18
CA ILE A 151 2.64 2.26 -12.20
C ILE A 151 1.45 1.55 -12.85
N THR A 152 0.66 2.24 -13.66
CA THR A 152 -0.49 1.65 -14.36
C THR A 152 -0.04 0.59 -15.37
N GLU A 153 1.03 0.84 -16.11
CA GLU A 153 1.63 -0.12 -17.05
C GLU A 153 2.12 -1.38 -16.33
N LEU A 154 2.76 -1.23 -15.15
CA LEU A 154 3.20 -2.35 -14.34
C LEU A 154 2.00 -3.14 -13.76
N LEU A 155 0.93 -2.46 -13.34
CA LEU A 155 -0.31 -3.11 -12.93
C LEU A 155 -0.95 -3.89 -14.09
N ASN A 156 -1.05 -3.32 -15.29
CA ASN A 156 -1.58 -4.00 -16.47
C ASN A 156 -0.75 -5.25 -16.84
N ARG A 157 0.57 -5.15 -16.79
CA ARG A 157 1.45 -6.31 -16.99
C ARG A 157 1.15 -7.41 -15.96
N THR A 158 1.05 -7.06 -14.68
CA THR A 158 0.72 -8.01 -13.62
C THR A 158 -0.67 -8.64 -13.80
N LEU A 159 -1.68 -7.84 -14.13
CA LEU A 159 -3.05 -8.32 -14.38
C LEU A 159 -3.07 -9.33 -15.53
N LYS A 160 -2.36 -9.04 -16.61
CA LYS A 160 -2.22 -9.94 -17.76
C LYS A 160 -1.50 -11.24 -17.40
N GLU A 161 -0.36 -11.17 -16.72
CA GLU A 161 0.42 -12.34 -16.28
C GLU A 161 -0.39 -13.28 -15.38
N HIS A 162 -1.26 -12.72 -14.53
CA HIS A 162 -2.11 -13.47 -13.61
C HIS A 162 -3.49 -13.82 -14.19
N ASN A 163 -3.77 -13.45 -15.43
CA ASN A 163 -5.09 -13.57 -16.05
C ASN A 163 -6.20 -12.99 -15.13
N ALA A 164 -5.96 -11.80 -14.58
CA ALA A 164 -6.82 -11.14 -13.61
C ALA A 164 -7.57 -9.98 -14.27
N GLY A 165 -8.90 -10.02 -14.29
CA GLY A 165 -9.77 -8.98 -14.85
C GLY A 165 -10.27 -7.95 -13.83
N THR A 166 -9.90 -8.05 -12.54
CA THR A 166 -10.41 -7.17 -11.49
C THR A 166 -9.29 -6.67 -10.59
N LEU A 167 -9.30 -5.36 -10.33
CA LEU A 167 -8.45 -4.70 -9.33
C LEU A 167 -9.30 -4.25 -8.15
N ILE A 168 -8.95 -4.72 -6.95
CA ILE A 168 -9.59 -4.30 -5.69
C ILE A 168 -8.78 -3.14 -5.10
N ASN A 169 -9.37 -1.96 -5.13
CA ASN A 169 -8.73 -0.76 -4.61
C ASN A 169 -8.97 -0.60 -3.12
N LEU A 170 -7.99 -0.95 -2.31
CA LEU A 170 -7.93 -0.73 -0.86
C LEU A 170 -6.94 0.39 -0.49
N ALA A 171 -6.41 1.11 -1.47
CA ALA A 171 -5.57 2.27 -1.24
C ALA A 171 -6.39 3.53 -0.87
N SER A 172 -5.75 4.52 -0.28
CA SER A 172 -6.34 5.84 -0.09
C SER A 172 -6.45 6.59 -1.43
N GLN A 173 -7.30 7.58 -1.50
CA GLN A 173 -7.43 8.45 -2.68
C GLN A 173 -6.08 9.08 -3.07
N GLU A 174 -5.29 9.54 -2.08
CA GLU A 174 -3.96 10.09 -2.32
C GLU A 174 -3.06 9.14 -3.10
N TYR A 175 -2.99 7.87 -2.68
CA TYR A 175 -2.14 6.88 -3.33
C TYR A 175 -2.76 6.35 -4.62
N PHE A 176 -4.06 6.10 -4.65
CA PHE A 176 -4.69 5.57 -5.86
C PHE A 176 -4.73 6.57 -7.03
N LYS A 177 -4.65 7.86 -6.75
CA LYS A 177 -4.57 8.93 -7.77
C LYS A 177 -3.39 8.76 -8.76
N VAL A 178 -2.33 8.04 -8.38
CA VAL A 178 -1.21 7.74 -9.29
C VAL A 178 -1.57 6.70 -10.34
N VAL A 179 -2.56 5.86 -10.07
CA VAL A 179 -3.13 4.92 -11.04
C VAL A 179 -4.04 5.70 -11.98
N ARG A 180 -3.97 5.40 -13.26
CA ARG A 180 -4.82 5.99 -14.30
C ARG A 180 -5.94 5.01 -14.65
N PRO A 181 -7.12 5.15 -14.05
CA PRO A 181 -8.22 4.19 -14.22
C PRO A 181 -8.62 3.98 -15.68
N GLU A 182 -8.57 5.05 -16.48
CA GLU A 182 -8.90 5.05 -17.90
C GLU A 182 -7.91 4.26 -18.79
N LYS A 183 -6.76 3.87 -18.22
CA LYS A 183 -5.71 3.09 -18.88
C LYS A 183 -5.49 1.72 -18.23
N LEU A 184 -6.32 1.38 -17.25
CA LEU A 184 -6.19 0.10 -16.56
C LEU A 184 -7.02 -0.97 -17.29
N ASP A 185 -6.39 -2.10 -17.59
CA ASP A 185 -7.01 -3.24 -18.28
C ASP A 185 -7.77 -4.15 -17.30
N ALA A 186 -8.53 -3.57 -16.36
CA ALA A 186 -9.31 -4.28 -15.37
C ALA A 186 -10.49 -3.46 -14.86
N GLU A 187 -11.53 -4.15 -14.41
CA GLU A 187 -12.58 -3.56 -13.60
C GLU A 187 -12.03 -3.16 -12.23
N ILE A 188 -12.40 -1.96 -11.75
CA ILE A 188 -11.98 -1.46 -10.45
C ILE A 188 -13.15 -1.55 -9.48
N ILE A 189 -12.96 -2.28 -8.38
CA ILE A 189 -13.88 -2.36 -7.26
C ILE A 189 -13.22 -1.73 -6.04
N THR A 190 -13.92 -0.81 -5.37
CA THR A 190 -13.44 -0.13 -4.17
C THR A 190 -14.30 -0.52 -2.96
N PRO A 191 -13.82 -1.41 -2.08
CA PRO A 191 -14.47 -1.67 -0.79
C PRO A 191 -14.39 -0.44 0.11
N VAL A 192 -15.52 -0.07 0.71
CA VAL A 192 -15.66 1.08 1.60
C VAL A 192 -16.22 0.59 2.94
N PHE A 193 -15.50 0.87 4.02
CA PHE A 193 -15.85 0.43 5.37
C PHE A 193 -16.42 1.60 6.15
N LYS A 194 -17.63 1.43 6.68
CA LYS A 194 -18.32 2.44 7.48
C LYS A 194 -18.75 1.87 8.82
N ASP A 195 -18.53 2.64 9.86
CA ASP A 195 -18.91 2.32 11.23
C ASP A 195 -20.11 3.15 11.65
N GLU A 196 -21.04 2.52 12.37
CA GLU A 196 -22.14 3.25 13.00
C GLU A 196 -21.60 4.15 14.11
N LYS A 197 -22.00 5.42 14.08
CA LYS A 197 -21.71 6.40 15.12
C LYS A 197 -22.89 7.38 15.22
N ASN A 198 -23.56 7.38 16.37
CA ASN A 198 -24.72 8.26 16.63
C ASN A 198 -25.85 8.08 15.61
N GLY A 199 -26.22 6.84 15.29
CA GLY A 199 -27.28 6.50 14.35
C GLY A 199 -26.95 6.68 12.87
N GLN A 200 -25.68 6.93 12.53
CA GLN A 200 -25.24 7.14 11.14
C GLN A 200 -23.96 6.34 10.82
N TYR A 201 -23.92 5.72 9.64
CA TYR A 201 -22.74 5.06 9.15
C TYR A 201 -21.75 6.06 8.52
N LYS A 202 -20.54 6.12 9.06
CA LYS A 202 -19.48 7.04 8.62
C LYS A 202 -18.15 6.30 8.47
N ILE A 203 -17.29 6.81 7.58
CA ILE A 203 -15.91 6.33 7.50
C ILE A 203 -15.14 6.87 8.71
N ILE A 204 -14.69 5.98 9.58
CA ILE A 204 -13.78 6.30 10.68
C ILE A 204 -12.38 5.87 10.25
N SER A 205 -11.48 6.83 10.05
CA SER A 205 -10.22 6.67 9.34
C SER A 205 -9.39 5.46 9.79
N PHE A 206 -9.13 5.31 11.10
CA PHE A 206 -8.30 4.21 11.60
C PHE A 206 -9.00 2.84 11.50
N TYR A 207 -10.33 2.78 11.72
CA TYR A 207 -11.09 1.56 11.51
C TYR A 207 -11.14 1.14 10.04
N ALA A 208 -11.38 2.09 9.14
CA ALA A 208 -11.40 1.81 7.71
C ALA A 208 -10.02 1.35 7.20
N LYS A 209 -8.92 1.91 7.71
CA LYS A 209 -7.57 1.45 7.37
C LYS A 209 -7.35 0.01 7.84
N ARG A 210 -7.69 -0.30 9.10
CA ARG A 210 -7.57 -1.65 9.65
C ARG A 210 -8.41 -2.65 8.85
N ALA A 211 -9.66 -2.30 8.52
CA ALA A 211 -10.56 -3.15 7.73
C ALA A 211 -10.02 -3.49 6.34
N ARG A 212 -9.30 -2.57 5.70
CA ARG A 212 -8.60 -2.83 4.42
C ARG A 212 -7.56 -3.94 4.56
N GLY A 213 -6.78 -3.91 5.63
CA GLY A 213 -5.82 -4.98 5.95
C GLY A 213 -6.52 -6.31 6.26
N LEU A 214 -7.58 -6.27 7.07
CA LEU A 214 -8.40 -7.43 7.39
C LEU A 214 -9.02 -8.07 6.14
N MET A 215 -9.47 -7.30 5.16
CA MET A 215 -10.01 -7.84 3.91
C MET A 215 -8.95 -8.58 3.09
N VAL A 216 -7.74 -8.06 3.02
CA VAL A 216 -6.63 -8.77 2.37
C VAL A 216 -6.28 -10.05 3.13
N ARG A 217 -6.25 -10.00 4.47
CA ARG A 217 -6.06 -11.18 5.32
C ARG A 217 -7.13 -12.25 5.06
N TYR A 218 -8.40 -11.84 5.10
CA TYR A 218 -9.55 -12.71 4.79
C TYR A 218 -9.38 -13.42 3.45
N ALA A 219 -9.00 -12.65 2.42
CA ALA A 219 -8.78 -13.20 1.09
C ALA A 219 -7.59 -14.18 1.06
N ALA A 220 -6.51 -13.87 1.78
CA ALA A 220 -5.32 -14.72 1.84
C ALA A 220 -5.60 -16.04 2.59
N GLU A 221 -6.27 -16.01 3.73
CA GLU A 221 -6.61 -17.21 4.51
C GLU A 221 -7.57 -18.15 3.76
N ARG A 222 -8.47 -17.61 2.96
CA ARG A 222 -9.45 -18.38 2.17
C ARG A 222 -9.03 -18.64 0.73
N ARG A 223 -7.87 -18.13 0.28
CA ARG A 223 -7.37 -18.28 -1.10
C ARG A 223 -8.37 -17.78 -2.14
N ILE A 224 -9.04 -16.66 -1.84
CA ILE A 224 -10.10 -16.09 -2.70
C ILE A 224 -9.51 -15.61 -4.02
N THR A 225 -10.05 -16.06 -5.13
CA THR A 225 -9.62 -15.67 -6.48
C THR A 225 -10.67 -14.88 -7.26
N ARG A 226 -11.93 -14.91 -6.82
CA ARG A 226 -13.04 -14.18 -7.42
C ARG A 226 -13.48 -13.04 -6.51
N ALA A 227 -13.62 -11.85 -7.06
CA ALA A 227 -13.99 -10.65 -6.30
C ALA A 227 -15.31 -10.80 -5.54
N GLU A 228 -16.31 -11.47 -6.13
CA GLU A 228 -17.63 -11.68 -5.54
C GLU A 228 -17.58 -12.37 -4.17
N GLU A 229 -16.60 -13.23 -3.95
CA GLU A 229 -16.45 -13.93 -2.66
C GLU A 229 -16.06 -12.98 -1.51
N LEU A 230 -15.51 -11.77 -1.84
CA LEU A 230 -15.21 -10.74 -0.85
C LEU A 230 -16.48 -10.15 -0.21
N LYS A 231 -17.66 -10.27 -0.86
CA LYS A 231 -18.95 -9.85 -0.27
C LYS A 231 -19.31 -10.65 0.98
N GLN A 232 -18.68 -11.80 1.20
CA GLN A 232 -18.85 -12.62 2.42
C GLN A 232 -17.88 -12.21 3.55
N PHE A 233 -17.11 -11.14 3.37
CA PHE A 233 -16.21 -10.62 4.41
C PHE A 233 -17.00 -10.21 5.66
N ASP A 234 -16.61 -10.78 6.82
CA ASP A 234 -17.29 -10.62 8.11
C ASP A 234 -16.34 -10.31 9.29
N TYR A 235 -15.04 -10.08 9.01
CA TYR A 235 -14.07 -9.84 10.08
C TYR A 235 -14.40 -8.57 10.87
N GLU A 236 -14.23 -8.68 12.18
CA GLU A 236 -14.55 -7.63 13.17
C GLU A 236 -15.99 -7.09 13.08
N GLY A 237 -16.94 -7.85 12.52
CA GLY A 237 -18.35 -7.48 12.48
C GLY A 237 -18.75 -6.60 11.30
N TYR A 238 -17.92 -6.45 10.28
CA TYR A 238 -18.31 -5.82 9.02
C TYR A 238 -19.20 -6.76 8.21
N ILE A 239 -20.26 -6.21 7.61
CA ILE A 239 -21.19 -6.95 6.76
C ILE A 239 -21.38 -6.17 5.46
N TYR A 240 -21.35 -6.87 4.33
CA TYR A 240 -21.65 -6.28 3.03
C TYR A 240 -23.09 -5.78 2.97
N SER A 241 -23.30 -4.55 2.51
CA SER A 241 -24.61 -3.95 2.31
C SER A 241 -24.90 -3.79 0.81
N GLU A 242 -25.72 -4.67 0.26
CA GLU A 242 -26.15 -4.57 -1.14
C GLU A 242 -26.89 -3.26 -1.42
N ALA A 243 -27.77 -2.85 -0.52
CA ALA A 243 -28.57 -1.63 -0.66
C ALA A 243 -27.73 -0.33 -0.67
N ALA A 244 -26.55 -0.34 -0.01
CA ALA A 244 -25.67 0.81 0.04
C ALA A 244 -24.57 0.78 -1.03
N SER A 245 -24.42 -0.35 -1.74
CA SER A 245 -23.35 -0.60 -2.73
C SER A 245 -23.80 -0.29 -4.15
N ASN A 246 -22.83 -0.15 -5.03
CA ASN A 246 -23.02 -0.13 -6.48
C ASN A 246 -21.96 -1.03 -7.16
N GLU A 247 -21.91 -1.04 -8.49
CA GLU A 247 -20.98 -1.88 -9.26
C GLU A 247 -19.51 -1.63 -8.91
N LYS A 248 -19.14 -0.39 -8.59
CA LYS A 248 -17.73 0.02 -8.35
C LYS A 248 -17.38 0.21 -6.87
N GLU A 249 -18.35 0.51 -6.03
CA GLU A 249 -18.14 0.72 -4.59
C GLU A 249 -18.96 -0.30 -3.81
N TRP A 250 -18.27 -1.16 -3.08
CA TRP A 250 -18.84 -2.17 -2.21
C TRP A 250 -18.79 -1.71 -0.77
N ILE A 251 -19.94 -1.45 -0.19
CA ILE A 251 -20.07 -0.88 1.15
C ILE A 251 -20.18 -2.00 2.18
N PHE A 252 -19.28 -1.96 3.16
CA PHE A 252 -19.28 -2.84 4.33
C PHE A 252 -19.63 -2.01 5.55
N LEU A 253 -20.67 -2.40 6.27
CA LEU A 253 -21.18 -1.70 7.43
C LEU A 253 -20.81 -2.48 8.70
N ARG A 254 -20.50 -1.75 9.76
CA ARG A 254 -20.30 -2.31 11.09
C ARG A 254 -21.11 -1.50 12.10
N ASP A 255 -21.98 -2.19 12.84
CA ASP A 255 -22.76 -1.58 13.91
C ASP A 255 -21.87 -1.16 15.06
N SER A 256 -22.32 -0.19 15.86
CA SER A 256 -21.62 0.22 17.08
C SER A 256 -21.43 -1.02 17.98
N ARG A 257 -20.19 -1.20 18.43
CA ARG A 257 -19.94 -2.24 19.45
C ARG A 257 -20.64 -1.82 20.72
N PRO A 258 -21.34 -2.74 21.39
CA PRO A 258 -21.96 -2.46 22.68
C PRO A 258 -20.96 -2.02 23.73
#